data_98e18c1b6858981921be8bac01c87af3
#
_entry.id   98e18c1b6858981921be8bac01c87af3
#
_cell.length_a   1.000
_cell.length_b   1.000
_cell.length_c   1.000
_cell.angle_alpha   90.00
_cell.angle_beta   90.00
_cell.angle_gamma   90.00
#
_symmetry.space_group_name_H-M   'P 1'
#
loop_
_entity.id
_entity.type
_entity.pdbx_description
1 polymer ?
#
loop_
_entity_poly.entity_id
_entity_poly.type
_entity_poly.pdbx_seq_one_letter_code
_entity_poly.pdbx_strand_id
1 'polypeptide(L)'
;MNPSGSVLLEAQDITKNFAGTKALAGARLTLNAGEVHALLGANGAGKSTLSRVISGHVRRDGGTISYKGRPLDLKSPREALDVGIAMVMQETSLAPDLSVLENIFLPRLGQPGWLSRAAMRRDAAAILSELGQDHGLTLDVEVRELSAAQRQLVEIAKALALESELIIFDEPTASLSPGEVERLFEIITRLKASNRAIVFVSHRLEEVFAITDVITVMREGRTVAASVETRSLSQTDLIRLMVGRELGAIYAEPAEAEAARGAPVLSVRSLKSPPLVRDVSFDLHAGEILGLGGLVGAGRSETVEAIFGLRPRAGGTLTLAGKPFAPRRPAEAIRAGIGLVAEDRRSQSIVPDLSVKENLLLAHLGRHRGFGLGYGRLQTKIDELLARLELPAHRLMDDSLLNFSGGMQQKIIIARWLLLEPKVLILDEPTKGVDIGTRSSIYAILRDIAAAGTAVIVISSEFEELLGLCHRIIVMSDGASIADVPSALLDEEKLTLLAAPRSSMERNQRLLDALASEHRGAAFWAIVDDDRVFCLNAVTANAEADPAFHAGSTPRFGETRIGAALAARAQGFVRDPESGLSSLVVEVKSPRGHDLGAIGLVLGPGREPPPAEAIRDAIVEQFRSTV
;
A
#
# COMPACT_ATOMS: atom_id res chain seq x y z
N MET A 1 -33.28 -5.23 -16.68
CA MET A 1 -33.69 -6.62 -16.76
C MET A 1 -32.48 -7.46 -16.40
N ASN A 2 -32.43 -7.99 -15.16
CA ASN A 2 -31.36 -8.89 -14.73
C ASN A 2 -31.48 -10.18 -15.53
N PRO A 3 -30.40 -10.70 -16.15
CA PRO A 3 -30.36 -12.08 -16.55
C PRO A 3 -30.23 -12.90 -15.25
N SER A 4 -31.34 -13.44 -14.77
CA SER A 4 -31.38 -14.35 -13.62
C SER A 4 -30.55 -15.59 -13.92
N GLY A 5 -29.24 -15.55 -13.58
CA GLY A 5 -28.45 -16.76 -13.42
C GLY A 5 -29.10 -17.61 -12.32
N SER A 6 -29.16 -18.91 -12.50
CA SER A 6 -29.68 -19.80 -11.46
C SER A 6 -28.81 -19.73 -10.22
N VAL A 7 -29.44 -19.54 -9.04
CA VAL A 7 -28.73 -19.56 -7.76
C VAL A 7 -27.99 -20.90 -7.61
N LEU A 8 -26.67 -20.84 -7.51
CA LEU A 8 -25.84 -22.03 -7.37
C LEU A 8 -25.65 -22.39 -5.89
N LEU A 9 -25.36 -21.38 -5.05
CA LEU A 9 -25.18 -21.56 -3.61
C LEU A 9 -25.91 -20.47 -2.84
N GLU A 10 -26.56 -20.85 -1.76
CA GLU A 10 -27.16 -19.93 -0.79
C GLU A 10 -26.77 -20.33 0.63
N ALA A 11 -26.14 -19.43 1.35
CA ALA A 11 -25.79 -19.56 2.76
C ALA A 11 -26.59 -18.54 3.58
N GLN A 12 -27.32 -18.99 4.59
CA GLN A 12 -28.18 -18.16 5.42
C GLN A 12 -27.86 -18.32 6.91
N ASP A 13 -27.73 -17.17 7.58
CA ASP A 13 -27.53 -17.03 9.03
C ASP A 13 -26.42 -17.91 9.61
N ILE A 14 -25.31 -18.02 8.86
CA ILE A 14 -24.17 -18.86 9.23
C ILE A 14 -23.52 -18.34 10.48
N THR A 15 -23.35 -19.21 11.49
CA THR A 15 -22.65 -18.90 12.74
C THR A 15 -21.46 -19.81 12.98
N LYS A 16 -20.39 -19.25 13.58
CA LYS A 16 -19.19 -19.99 13.97
C LYS A 16 -18.50 -19.34 15.15
N ASN A 17 -18.17 -20.15 16.17
CA ASN A 17 -17.41 -19.72 17.33
C ASN A 17 -16.10 -20.51 17.42
N PHE A 18 -14.99 -19.82 17.77
CA PHE A 18 -13.69 -20.42 18.05
C PHE A 18 -13.23 -19.96 19.45
N ALA A 19 -13.03 -20.87 20.37
CA ALA A 19 -12.46 -20.62 21.71
C ALA A 19 -12.96 -19.31 22.37
N GLY A 20 -14.26 -19.04 22.29
CA GLY A 20 -14.90 -17.85 22.89
C GLY A 20 -14.96 -16.62 21.96
N THR A 21 -14.39 -16.67 20.77
CA THR A 21 -14.52 -15.61 19.77
C THR A 21 -15.55 -15.97 18.71
N LYS A 22 -16.56 -15.12 18.51
CA LYS A 22 -17.61 -15.30 17.52
C LYS A 22 -17.11 -14.83 16.14
N ALA A 23 -16.63 -15.79 15.33
CA ALA A 23 -16.08 -15.49 14.01
C ALA A 23 -17.18 -15.24 12.96
N LEU A 24 -18.32 -15.91 13.05
CA LEU A 24 -19.51 -15.65 12.24
C LEU A 24 -20.72 -15.48 13.15
N ALA A 25 -21.52 -14.45 12.90
CA ALA A 25 -22.62 -14.00 13.74
C ALA A 25 -23.94 -13.84 12.95
N GLY A 26 -24.17 -14.69 11.94
CA GLY A 26 -25.32 -14.60 11.03
C GLY A 26 -24.90 -14.11 9.64
N ALA A 27 -23.83 -14.68 9.10
CA ALA A 27 -23.34 -14.35 7.76
C ALA A 27 -24.28 -14.95 6.67
N ARG A 28 -24.43 -14.20 5.56
CA ARG A 28 -25.25 -14.57 4.41
C ARG A 28 -24.45 -14.38 3.14
N LEU A 29 -24.61 -15.31 2.18
CA LEU A 29 -23.99 -15.23 0.86
C LEU A 29 -24.85 -15.96 -0.16
N THR A 30 -25.13 -15.32 -1.29
CA THR A 30 -25.83 -15.92 -2.42
C THR A 30 -24.94 -15.83 -3.64
N LEU A 31 -24.72 -16.94 -4.34
CA LEU A 31 -23.85 -17.04 -5.52
C LEU A 31 -24.62 -17.55 -6.71
N ASN A 32 -24.44 -16.94 -7.86
CA ASN A 32 -25.03 -17.38 -9.11
C ASN A 32 -23.96 -18.01 -10.02
N ALA A 33 -24.41 -18.92 -10.91
CA ALA A 33 -23.54 -19.47 -11.92
C ALA A 33 -23.09 -18.39 -12.93
N GLY A 34 -21.82 -18.43 -13.34
CA GLY A 34 -21.29 -17.50 -14.33
C GLY A 34 -21.04 -16.07 -13.81
N GLU A 35 -20.92 -15.88 -12.48
CA GLU A 35 -20.58 -14.58 -11.90
C GLU A 35 -19.26 -14.63 -11.09
N VAL A 36 -18.55 -13.52 -11.05
CA VAL A 36 -17.45 -13.27 -10.11
C VAL A 36 -18.00 -12.44 -8.96
N HIS A 37 -18.08 -13.06 -7.79
CA HIS A 37 -18.64 -12.48 -6.58
C HIS A 37 -17.53 -12.11 -5.59
N ALA A 38 -17.36 -10.81 -5.32
CA ALA A 38 -16.41 -10.36 -4.29
C ALA A 38 -16.97 -10.61 -2.89
N LEU A 39 -16.15 -11.17 -2.01
CA LEU A 39 -16.43 -11.26 -0.58
C LEU A 39 -15.46 -10.33 0.17
N LEU A 40 -15.95 -9.19 0.64
CA LEU A 40 -15.18 -8.12 1.19
C LEU A 40 -15.44 -7.87 2.69
N GLY A 41 -14.56 -7.14 3.33
CA GLY A 41 -14.64 -6.73 4.72
C GLY A 41 -13.25 -6.58 5.34
N ALA A 42 -13.16 -5.94 6.49
CA ALA A 42 -11.91 -5.81 7.25
C ALA A 42 -11.33 -7.18 7.65
N ASN A 43 -10.04 -7.20 8.07
CA ASN A 43 -9.47 -8.42 8.65
C ASN A 43 -10.21 -8.79 9.95
N GLY A 44 -10.50 -10.07 10.13
CA GLY A 44 -11.36 -10.52 11.22
C GLY A 44 -12.87 -10.37 10.97
N ALA A 45 -13.31 -9.81 9.83
CA ALA A 45 -14.73 -9.71 9.48
C ALA A 45 -15.42 -11.07 9.24
N GLY A 46 -14.66 -12.17 9.16
CA GLY A 46 -15.18 -13.51 9.00
C GLY A 46 -15.13 -14.05 7.56
N LYS A 47 -14.56 -13.33 6.59
CA LYS A 47 -14.48 -13.71 5.16
C LYS A 47 -13.92 -15.12 4.95
N SER A 48 -12.65 -15.33 5.35
CA SER A 48 -11.98 -16.62 5.21
C SER A 48 -12.65 -17.72 6.05
N THR A 49 -13.31 -17.36 7.18
CA THR A 49 -14.10 -18.33 7.95
C THR A 49 -15.34 -18.77 7.17
N LEU A 50 -16.06 -17.85 6.53
CA LEU A 50 -17.23 -18.17 5.70
C LEU A 50 -16.81 -19.01 4.49
N SER A 51 -15.73 -18.63 3.80
CA SER A 51 -15.14 -19.40 2.70
C SER A 51 -14.77 -20.83 3.11
N ARG A 52 -14.12 -20.98 4.28
CA ARG A 52 -13.77 -22.29 4.85
C ARG A 52 -14.99 -23.11 5.29
N VAL A 53 -16.07 -22.47 5.70
CA VAL A 53 -17.34 -23.16 5.99
C VAL A 53 -17.97 -23.69 4.71
N ILE A 54 -18.03 -22.87 3.65
CA ILE A 54 -18.60 -23.26 2.34
C ILE A 54 -17.77 -24.37 1.68
N SER A 55 -16.45 -24.37 1.88
CA SER A 55 -15.53 -25.38 1.32
C SER A 55 -15.28 -26.57 2.25
N GLY A 56 -16.03 -26.70 3.34
CA GLY A 56 -15.96 -27.87 4.24
C GLY A 56 -14.72 -27.98 5.12
N HIS A 57 -13.83 -26.96 5.12
CA HIS A 57 -12.65 -26.91 5.99
C HIS A 57 -13.01 -26.62 7.46
N VAL A 58 -14.13 -25.94 7.69
CA VAL A 58 -14.64 -25.58 9.02
C VAL A 58 -16.13 -25.94 9.09
N ARG A 59 -16.54 -26.63 10.14
CA ARG A 59 -17.98 -26.88 10.39
C ARG A 59 -18.64 -25.63 10.94
N ARG A 60 -19.80 -25.26 10.39
CA ARG A 60 -20.66 -24.24 10.97
C ARG A 60 -21.26 -24.72 12.31
N ASP A 61 -21.59 -23.79 13.18
CA ASP A 61 -22.30 -24.06 14.45
C ASP A 61 -23.81 -23.87 14.27
N GLY A 62 -24.25 -23.06 13.28
CA GLY A 62 -25.66 -22.83 12.95
C GLY A 62 -25.83 -22.21 11.57
N GLY A 63 -27.09 -22.03 11.16
CA GLY A 63 -27.47 -21.57 9.83
C GLY A 63 -27.64 -22.71 8.83
N THR A 64 -27.99 -22.35 7.59
CA THR A 64 -28.25 -23.32 6.52
C THR A 64 -27.44 -22.97 5.27
N ILE A 65 -27.01 -24.00 4.55
CA ILE A 65 -26.39 -23.85 3.22
C ILE A 65 -27.16 -24.73 2.27
N SER A 66 -27.55 -24.20 1.12
CA SER A 66 -28.08 -24.97 -0.01
C SER A 66 -27.14 -24.82 -1.21
N TYR A 67 -26.98 -25.91 -1.96
CA TYR A 67 -26.18 -25.95 -3.19
C TYR A 67 -27.00 -26.61 -4.29
N LYS A 68 -27.19 -25.93 -5.42
CA LYS A 68 -28.08 -26.37 -6.51
C LYS A 68 -29.51 -26.71 -6.02
N GLY A 69 -30.03 -25.89 -5.09
CA GLY A 69 -31.34 -26.05 -4.49
C GLY A 69 -31.49 -27.22 -3.50
N ARG A 70 -30.40 -27.91 -3.14
CA ARG A 70 -30.39 -29.00 -2.15
C ARG A 70 -29.66 -28.59 -0.88
N PRO A 71 -30.16 -28.97 0.31
CA PRO A 71 -29.44 -28.74 1.55
C PRO A 71 -28.04 -29.34 1.51
N LEU A 72 -27.06 -28.60 1.96
CA LEU A 72 -25.65 -29.01 1.99
C LEU A 72 -25.09 -28.95 3.42
N ASP A 73 -24.54 -30.06 3.89
CA ASP A 73 -23.89 -30.18 5.20
C ASP A 73 -22.55 -30.89 5.06
N LEU A 74 -21.49 -30.12 4.81
CA LEU A 74 -20.14 -30.61 4.57
C LEU A 74 -19.42 -30.93 5.88
N LYS A 75 -18.80 -32.11 5.92
CA LYS A 75 -17.99 -32.58 7.05
C LYS A 75 -16.50 -32.52 6.77
N SER A 76 -16.11 -32.38 5.51
CA SER A 76 -14.72 -32.36 5.08
C SER A 76 -14.54 -31.61 3.75
N PRO A 77 -13.33 -31.11 3.44
CA PRO A 77 -13.01 -30.52 2.15
C PRO A 77 -13.22 -31.51 0.97
N ARG A 78 -13.04 -32.80 1.23
CA ARG A 78 -13.25 -33.83 0.21
C ARG A 78 -14.70 -33.88 -0.23
N GLU A 79 -15.66 -33.85 0.70
CA GLU A 79 -17.06 -33.78 0.38
C GLU A 79 -17.44 -32.52 -0.43
N ALA A 80 -16.78 -31.40 -0.18
CA ALA A 80 -16.94 -30.18 -0.98
C ALA A 80 -16.45 -30.37 -2.41
N LEU A 81 -15.29 -30.98 -2.60
CA LEU A 81 -14.74 -31.30 -3.91
C LEU A 81 -15.63 -32.27 -4.67
N ASP A 82 -16.17 -33.27 -3.99
CA ASP A 82 -17.06 -34.29 -4.60
C ASP A 82 -18.41 -33.67 -5.11
N VAL A 83 -18.84 -32.55 -4.53
CA VAL A 83 -20.04 -31.81 -5.00
C VAL A 83 -19.71 -30.67 -5.98
N GLY A 84 -18.42 -30.43 -6.29
CA GLY A 84 -17.98 -29.43 -7.24
C GLY A 84 -17.66 -28.07 -6.62
N ILE A 85 -17.28 -28.02 -5.33
CA ILE A 85 -16.83 -26.80 -4.64
C ILE A 85 -15.33 -26.94 -4.34
N ALA A 86 -14.51 -26.07 -4.93
CA ALA A 86 -13.07 -26.00 -4.69
C ALA A 86 -12.66 -24.69 -4.02
N MET A 87 -11.57 -24.72 -3.26
CA MET A 87 -10.97 -23.54 -2.64
C MET A 87 -9.50 -23.48 -2.98
N VAL A 88 -9.08 -22.35 -3.55
CA VAL A 88 -7.70 -21.97 -3.78
C VAL A 88 -7.29 -21.09 -2.62
N MET A 89 -6.38 -21.59 -1.77
CA MET A 89 -6.00 -20.93 -0.51
C MET A 89 -4.86 -19.96 -0.72
N GLN A 90 -4.70 -19.01 0.18
CA GLN A 90 -3.60 -18.02 0.21
C GLN A 90 -2.22 -18.70 0.27
N GLU A 91 -2.08 -19.76 1.09
CA GLU A 91 -0.93 -20.65 1.08
C GLU A 91 -1.30 -21.90 0.29
N THR A 92 -0.53 -22.21 -0.76
CA THR A 92 -0.83 -23.34 -1.65
C THR A 92 -0.78 -24.69 -0.91
N SER A 93 -1.76 -25.54 -1.18
CA SER A 93 -1.88 -26.90 -0.60
C SER A 93 -1.22 -27.96 -1.47
N LEU A 94 -0.11 -27.58 -2.15
CA LEU A 94 0.61 -28.46 -3.07
C LEU A 94 1.68 -29.27 -2.33
N ALA A 95 1.92 -30.49 -2.79
CA ALA A 95 3.02 -31.32 -2.34
C ALA A 95 4.29 -30.93 -3.10
N PRO A 96 5.30 -30.32 -2.42
CA PRO A 96 6.45 -29.71 -3.10
C PRO A 96 7.34 -30.74 -3.83
N ASP A 97 7.41 -31.97 -3.33
CA ASP A 97 8.25 -33.04 -3.86
C ASP A 97 7.53 -33.89 -4.94
N LEU A 98 6.30 -33.56 -5.28
CA LEU A 98 5.57 -34.19 -6.38
C LEU A 98 5.58 -33.30 -7.63
N SER A 99 5.47 -33.94 -8.80
CA SER A 99 5.38 -33.25 -10.07
C SER A 99 4.07 -32.43 -10.20
N VAL A 100 4.05 -31.48 -11.12
CA VAL A 100 2.84 -30.72 -11.50
C VAL A 100 1.70 -31.68 -11.83
N LEU A 101 1.95 -32.69 -12.65
CA LEU A 101 0.96 -33.69 -13.04
C LEU A 101 0.35 -34.41 -11.83
N GLU A 102 1.20 -34.85 -10.90
CA GLU A 102 0.76 -35.55 -9.70
C GLU A 102 -0.03 -34.63 -8.77
N ASN A 103 0.37 -33.38 -8.62
CA ASN A 103 -0.36 -32.40 -7.81
C ASN A 103 -1.75 -32.10 -8.39
N ILE A 104 -1.90 -31.93 -9.70
CA ILE A 104 -3.19 -31.68 -10.35
C ILE A 104 -4.18 -32.81 -10.04
N PHE A 105 -3.73 -34.07 -10.08
CA PHE A 105 -4.60 -35.24 -9.90
C PHE A 105 -4.53 -35.85 -8.49
N LEU A 106 -3.76 -35.26 -7.56
CA LEU A 106 -3.61 -35.78 -6.18
C LEU A 106 -4.96 -36.10 -5.50
N PRO A 107 -6.01 -35.27 -5.62
CA PRO A 107 -7.30 -35.59 -5.01
C PRO A 107 -7.99 -36.80 -5.63
N ARG A 108 -7.71 -37.14 -6.90
CA ARG A 108 -8.26 -38.30 -7.61
C ARG A 108 -7.49 -39.60 -7.31
N LEU A 109 -6.22 -39.53 -6.87
CA LEU A 109 -5.41 -40.71 -6.60
C LEU A 109 -5.96 -41.61 -5.47
N GLY A 110 -6.82 -41.07 -4.61
CA GLY A 110 -7.50 -41.82 -3.55
C GLY A 110 -8.88 -42.40 -3.94
N GLN A 111 -9.33 -42.24 -5.19
CA GLN A 111 -10.61 -42.78 -5.66
C GLN A 111 -10.45 -44.19 -6.26
N PRO A 112 -11.46 -45.09 -6.15
CA PRO A 112 -11.42 -46.38 -6.80
C PRO A 112 -11.37 -46.21 -8.33
N GLY A 113 -10.35 -46.75 -8.97
CA GLY A 113 -10.18 -46.71 -10.42
C GLY A 113 -8.72 -46.58 -10.83
N TRP A 114 -8.35 -47.07 -12.02
CA TRP A 114 -6.98 -46.90 -12.54
C TRP A 114 -6.90 -45.61 -13.35
N LEU A 115 -6.13 -44.62 -12.83
CA LEU A 115 -5.74 -43.46 -13.59
C LEU A 115 -4.46 -43.78 -14.39
N SER A 116 -4.61 -43.94 -15.70
CA SER A 116 -3.47 -44.11 -16.57
C SER A 116 -2.72 -42.78 -16.68
N ARG A 117 -1.35 -42.80 -16.52
CA ARG A 117 -0.52 -41.61 -16.63
C ARG A 117 -0.70 -40.89 -17.97
N ALA A 118 -1.01 -41.64 -19.04
CA ALA A 118 -1.31 -41.08 -20.36
C ALA A 118 -2.67 -40.32 -20.39
N ALA A 119 -3.67 -40.81 -19.67
CA ALA A 119 -4.95 -40.10 -19.53
C ALA A 119 -4.75 -38.82 -18.70
N MET A 120 -4.07 -38.90 -17.55
CA MET A 120 -3.76 -37.74 -16.73
C MET A 120 -3.04 -36.63 -17.52
N ARG A 121 -2.07 -36.99 -18.38
CA ARG A 121 -1.37 -36.02 -19.24
C ARG A 121 -2.28 -35.36 -20.25
N ARG A 122 -3.20 -36.11 -20.90
CA ARG A 122 -4.16 -35.54 -21.84
C ARG A 122 -5.13 -34.58 -21.15
N ASP A 123 -5.66 -35.00 -19.99
CA ASP A 123 -6.61 -34.20 -19.23
C ASP A 123 -5.91 -32.94 -18.67
N ALA A 124 -4.68 -33.06 -18.18
CA ALA A 124 -3.86 -31.91 -17.74
C ALA A 124 -3.60 -30.91 -18.88
N ALA A 125 -3.24 -31.43 -20.07
CA ALA A 125 -3.03 -30.56 -21.24
C ALA A 125 -4.31 -29.81 -21.64
N ALA A 126 -5.47 -30.47 -21.58
CA ALA A 126 -6.78 -29.84 -21.86
C ALA A 126 -7.09 -28.76 -20.83
N ILE A 127 -6.85 -29.02 -19.52
CA ILE A 127 -7.04 -28.04 -18.44
C ILE A 127 -6.10 -26.84 -18.61
N LEU A 128 -4.81 -27.07 -18.90
CA LEU A 128 -3.85 -25.99 -19.11
C LEU A 128 -4.19 -25.14 -20.34
N SER A 129 -4.71 -25.78 -21.41
CA SER A 129 -5.21 -25.07 -22.58
C SER A 129 -6.44 -24.22 -22.26
N GLU A 130 -7.39 -24.72 -21.45
CA GLU A 130 -8.55 -23.94 -20.96
C GLU A 130 -8.07 -22.70 -20.18
N LEU A 131 -6.99 -22.83 -19.41
CA LEU A 131 -6.35 -21.74 -18.68
C LEU A 131 -5.49 -20.82 -19.56
N GLY A 132 -5.33 -21.15 -20.86
CA GLY A 132 -4.50 -20.37 -21.79
C GLY A 132 -2.99 -20.55 -21.59
N GLN A 133 -2.58 -21.70 -21.08
CA GLN A 133 -1.17 -22.01 -20.72
C GLN A 133 -0.62 -23.19 -21.53
N ASP A 134 -0.80 -23.18 -22.83
CA ASP A 134 -0.42 -24.29 -23.72
C ASP A 134 1.07 -24.64 -23.69
N HIS A 135 1.96 -23.69 -23.30
CA HIS A 135 3.41 -23.88 -23.30
C HIS A 135 4.12 -23.40 -22.03
N GLY A 136 3.37 -22.95 -21.02
CA GLY A 136 3.94 -22.25 -19.85
C GLY A 136 4.35 -23.13 -18.67
N LEU A 137 3.85 -24.37 -18.60
CA LEU A 137 4.05 -25.24 -17.44
C LEU A 137 4.43 -26.65 -17.85
N THR A 138 5.59 -27.13 -17.41
CA THR A 138 6.06 -28.50 -17.69
C THR A 138 5.48 -29.48 -16.65
N LEU A 139 4.75 -30.49 -17.09
CA LEU A 139 4.01 -31.41 -16.22
C LEU A 139 4.89 -32.30 -15.31
N ASP A 140 6.14 -32.53 -15.68
CA ASP A 140 7.06 -33.41 -14.95
C ASP A 140 7.97 -32.67 -13.95
N VAL A 141 7.94 -31.33 -13.90
CA VAL A 141 8.70 -30.53 -12.96
C VAL A 141 8.11 -30.62 -11.56
N GLU A 142 8.95 -30.71 -10.54
CA GLU A 142 8.53 -30.70 -9.14
C GLU A 142 8.00 -29.32 -8.74
N VAL A 143 6.94 -29.29 -7.94
CA VAL A 143 6.29 -28.04 -7.53
C VAL A 143 7.21 -27.10 -6.76
N ARG A 144 8.22 -27.62 -6.05
CA ARG A 144 9.21 -26.77 -5.35
C ARG A 144 10.02 -25.87 -6.27
N GLU A 145 10.18 -26.22 -7.56
CA GLU A 145 10.94 -25.47 -8.55
C GLU A 145 10.12 -24.34 -9.19
N LEU A 146 8.81 -24.30 -8.93
CA LEU A 146 7.89 -23.36 -9.54
C LEU A 146 7.91 -22.00 -8.83
N SER A 147 7.66 -20.92 -9.61
CA SER A 147 7.35 -19.59 -9.09
C SER A 147 6.01 -19.58 -8.32
N ALA A 148 5.76 -18.54 -7.55
CA ALA A 148 4.49 -18.37 -6.83
C ALA A 148 3.29 -18.40 -7.79
N ALA A 149 3.36 -17.71 -8.92
CA ALA A 149 2.31 -17.69 -9.94
C ALA A 149 2.09 -19.07 -10.60
N GLN A 150 3.15 -19.80 -10.87
CA GLN A 150 3.04 -21.15 -11.42
C GLN A 150 2.41 -22.11 -10.41
N ARG A 151 2.75 -22.01 -9.11
CA ARG A 151 2.06 -22.78 -8.06
C ARG A 151 0.59 -22.46 -7.97
N GLN A 152 0.22 -21.18 -8.05
CA GLN A 152 -1.17 -20.75 -8.08
C GLN A 152 -1.92 -21.37 -9.28
N LEU A 153 -1.28 -21.39 -10.44
CA LEU A 153 -1.84 -22.02 -11.64
C LEU A 153 -2.08 -23.53 -11.46
N VAL A 154 -1.15 -24.23 -10.78
CA VAL A 154 -1.33 -25.66 -10.45
C VAL A 154 -2.51 -25.88 -9.51
N GLU A 155 -2.72 -25.01 -8.52
CA GLU A 155 -3.90 -25.09 -7.63
C GLU A 155 -5.21 -24.90 -8.41
N ILE A 156 -5.25 -23.95 -9.35
CA ILE A 156 -6.41 -23.74 -10.21
C ILE A 156 -6.65 -24.97 -11.11
N ALA A 157 -5.58 -25.49 -11.73
CA ALA A 157 -5.67 -26.70 -12.56
C ALA A 157 -6.16 -27.92 -11.76
N LYS A 158 -5.75 -28.06 -10.50
CA LYS A 158 -6.22 -29.08 -9.56
C LYS A 158 -7.73 -28.94 -9.28
N ALA A 159 -8.21 -27.71 -9.08
CA ALA A 159 -9.65 -27.46 -8.92
C ALA A 159 -10.44 -27.83 -10.18
N LEU A 160 -9.93 -27.52 -11.38
CA LEU A 160 -10.56 -27.86 -12.66
C LEU A 160 -10.53 -29.35 -12.94
N ALA A 161 -9.47 -30.08 -12.56
CA ALA A 161 -9.41 -31.54 -12.70
C ALA A 161 -10.49 -32.26 -11.93
N LEU A 162 -11.16 -31.61 -10.97
CA LEU A 162 -12.28 -32.08 -10.20
C LEU A 162 -13.63 -31.57 -10.72
N GLU A 163 -13.63 -30.93 -11.90
CA GLU A 163 -14.84 -30.39 -12.55
C GLU A 163 -15.62 -29.41 -11.64
N SER A 164 -14.90 -28.63 -10.81
CA SER A 164 -15.52 -27.71 -9.85
C SER A 164 -16.34 -26.63 -10.56
N GLU A 165 -17.60 -26.44 -10.14
CA GLU A 165 -18.49 -25.39 -10.63
C GLU A 165 -18.43 -24.11 -9.78
N LEU A 166 -18.04 -24.25 -8.50
CA LEU A 166 -17.76 -23.14 -7.61
C LEU A 166 -16.28 -23.14 -7.22
N ILE A 167 -15.59 -22.05 -7.49
CA ILE A 167 -14.19 -21.88 -7.13
C ILE A 167 -14.05 -20.66 -6.21
N ILE A 168 -13.49 -20.87 -5.02
CA ILE A 168 -13.25 -19.82 -4.04
C ILE A 168 -11.77 -19.46 -4.06
N PHE A 169 -11.44 -18.22 -4.36
CA PHE A 169 -10.09 -17.67 -4.28
C PHE A 169 -9.95 -16.86 -2.99
N ASP A 170 -9.12 -17.30 -2.05
CA ASP A 170 -8.86 -16.60 -0.78
C ASP A 170 -7.53 -15.85 -0.87
N GLU A 171 -7.59 -14.54 -1.13
CA GLU A 171 -6.47 -13.62 -1.32
C GLU A 171 -5.42 -14.11 -2.35
N PRO A 172 -5.82 -14.44 -3.58
CA PRO A 172 -4.95 -15.12 -4.53
C PRO A 172 -3.80 -14.24 -5.08
N THR A 173 -3.85 -12.93 -4.89
CA THR A 173 -2.90 -11.95 -5.45
C THR A 173 -1.81 -11.52 -4.47
N ALA A 174 -1.86 -11.97 -3.22
CA ALA A 174 -0.99 -11.48 -2.14
C ALA A 174 0.53 -11.66 -2.40
N SER A 175 0.91 -12.65 -3.21
CA SER A 175 2.32 -12.99 -3.52
C SER A 175 2.66 -12.84 -5.01
N LEU A 176 1.80 -12.20 -5.80
CA LEU A 176 1.95 -12.06 -7.25
C LEU A 176 2.45 -10.67 -7.64
N SER A 177 3.27 -10.60 -8.68
CA SER A 177 3.64 -9.35 -9.34
C SER A 177 2.47 -8.79 -10.16
N PRO A 178 2.45 -7.49 -10.51
CA PRO A 178 1.35 -6.88 -11.28
C PRO A 178 1.01 -7.62 -12.58
N GLY A 179 2.02 -8.03 -13.36
CA GLY A 179 1.79 -8.79 -14.59
C GLY A 179 1.25 -10.20 -14.37
N GLU A 180 1.54 -10.82 -13.20
CA GLU A 180 0.97 -12.11 -12.83
C GLU A 180 -0.49 -11.97 -12.35
N VAL A 181 -0.83 -10.84 -11.72
CA VAL A 181 -2.22 -10.50 -11.35
C VAL A 181 -3.10 -10.35 -12.60
N GLU A 182 -2.63 -9.63 -13.62
CA GLU A 182 -3.34 -9.49 -14.90
C GLU A 182 -3.63 -10.85 -15.54
N ARG A 183 -2.65 -11.75 -15.57
CA ARG A 183 -2.83 -13.12 -16.08
C ARG A 183 -3.84 -13.92 -15.26
N LEU A 184 -3.83 -13.79 -13.93
CA LEU A 184 -4.85 -14.42 -13.08
C LEU A 184 -6.25 -13.89 -13.41
N PHE A 185 -6.40 -12.60 -13.68
CA PHE A 185 -7.69 -12.01 -14.04
C PHE A 185 -8.19 -12.50 -15.39
N GLU A 186 -7.31 -12.71 -16.37
CA GLU A 186 -7.66 -13.36 -17.64
C GLU A 186 -8.20 -14.79 -17.42
N ILE A 187 -7.53 -15.56 -16.55
CA ILE A 187 -7.96 -16.92 -16.18
C ILE A 187 -9.34 -16.89 -15.52
N ILE A 188 -9.55 -16.02 -14.53
CA ILE A 188 -10.84 -15.86 -13.84
C ILE A 188 -11.94 -15.49 -14.85
N THR A 189 -11.64 -14.60 -15.79
CA THR A 189 -12.59 -14.20 -16.85
C THR A 189 -12.99 -15.39 -17.75
N ARG A 190 -12.05 -16.25 -18.11
CA ARG A 190 -12.31 -17.48 -18.88
C ARG A 190 -13.16 -18.49 -18.08
N LEU A 191 -12.85 -18.66 -16.79
CA LEU A 191 -13.62 -19.55 -15.91
C LEU A 191 -15.06 -19.07 -15.75
N LYS A 192 -15.28 -17.76 -15.62
CA LYS A 192 -16.61 -17.15 -15.62
C LYS A 192 -17.33 -17.41 -16.95
N ALA A 193 -16.67 -17.23 -18.09
CA ALA A 193 -17.23 -17.47 -19.41
C ALA A 193 -17.66 -18.95 -19.62
N SER A 194 -17.01 -19.90 -18.91
CA SER A 194 -17.41 -21.30 -18.86
C SER A 194 -18.50 -21.61 -17.82
N ASN A 195 -19.26 -20.58 -17.40
CA ASN A 195 -20.41 -20.67 -16.48
C ASN A 195 -20.06 -21.13 -15.06
N ARG A 196 -18.80 -21.01 -14.61
CA ARG A 196 -18.41 -21.28 -13.22
C ARG A 196 -18.72 -20.08 -12.33
N ALA A 197 -19.16 -20.34 -11.10
CA ALA A 197 -19.28 -19.33 -10.06
C ALA A 197 -17.93 -19.13 -9.39
N ILE A 198 -17.56 -17.89 -9.15
CA ILE A 198 -16.26 -17.55 -8.55
C ILE A 198 -16.49 -16.65 -7.35
N VAL A 199 -15.95 -17.05 -6.19
CA VAL A 199 -15.84 -16.18 -5.03
C VAL A 199 -14.42 -15.62 -4.98
N PHE A 200 -14.29 -14.31 -5.04
CA PHE A 200 -13.02 -13.60 -4.99
C PHE A 200 -12.90 -12.85 -3.67
N VAL A 201 -12.06 -13.36 -2.77
CA VAL A 201 -11.76 -12.70 -1.50
C VAL A 201 -10.51 -11.86 -1.67
N SER A 202 -10.63 -10.55 -1.56
CA SER A 202 -9.52 -9.61 -1.60
C SER A 202 -9.76 -8.47 -0.62
N HIS A 203 -8.71 -7.79 -0.22
CA HIS A 203 -8.77 -6.53 0.52
C HIS A 203 -8.33 -5.34 -0.36
N ARG A 204 -7.93 -5.60 -1.62
CA ARG A 204 -7.52 -4.59 -2.61
C ARG A 204 -8.72 -4.19 -3.46
N LEU A 205 -9.18 -2.96 -3.25
CA LEU A 205 -10.41 -2.49 -3.91
C LEU A 205 -10.26 -2.40 -5.43
N GLU A 206 -9.08 -2.00 -5.92
CA GLU A 206 -8.77 -1.94 -7.36
C GLU A 206 -9.00 -3.27 -8.06
N GLU A 207 -8.54 -4.38 -7.45
CA GLU A 207 -8.74 -5.73 -7.97
C GLU A 207 -10.22 -6.09 -8.04
N VAL A 208 -10.97 -5.70 -7.00
CA VAL A 208 -12.42 -5.96 -6.91
C VAL A 208 -13.17 -5.22 -8.02
N PHE A 209 -12.92 -3.94 -8.19
CA PHE A 209 -13.56 -3.14 -9.26
C PHE A 209 -13.16 -3.61 -10.66
N ALA A 210 -11.95 -4.17 -10.82
CA ALA A 210 -11.48 -4.65 -12.11
C ALA A 210 -12.16 -5.93 -12.58
N ILE A 211 -12.50 -6.88 -11.66
CA ILE A 211 -12.85 -8.24 -12.08
C ILE A 211 -14.23 -8.72 -11.62
N THR A 212 -14.85 -8.09 -10.62
CA THR A 212 -16.08 -8.63 -10.00
C THR A 212 -17.35 -8.00 -10.56
N ASP A 213 -18.41 -8.80 -10.58
CA ASP A 213 -19.76 -8.37 -10.99
C ASP A 213 -20.59 -7.90 -9.79
N VAL A 214 -20.44 -8.62 -8.68
CA VAL A 214 -21.27 -8.49 -7.49
C VAL A 214 -20.40 -8.53 -6.24
N ILE A 215 -20.79 -7.78 -5.23
CA ILE A 215 -20.07 -7.63 -3.96
C ILE A 215 -20.97 -8.00 -2.78
N THR A 216 -20.45 -8.80 -1.87
CA THR A 216 -21.00 -8.97 -0.51
C THR A 216 -19.98 -8.45 0.50
N VAL A 217 -20.41 -7.55 1.39
CA VAL A 217 -19.57 -6.96 2.42
C VAL A 217 -19.88 -7.56 3.78
N MET A 218 -18.85 -8.04 4.47
CA MET A 218 -18.92 -8.56 5.83
C MET A 218 -18.27 -7.60 6.85
N ARG A 219 -18.87 -7.51 8.02
CA ARG A 219 -18.35 -6.79 9.18
C ARG A 219 -18.72 -7.52 10.47
N GLU A 220 -17.74 -7.78 11.34
CA GLU A 220 -17.92 -8.44 12.64
C GLU A 220 -18.71 -9.78 12.57
N GLY A 221 -18.38 -10.59 11.57
CA GLY A 221 -19.02 -11.89 11.35
C GLY A 221 -20.43 -11.83 10.76
N ARG A 222 -20.92 -10.66 10.32
CA ARG A 222 -22.24 -10.45 9.72
C ARG A 222 -22.11 -9.91 8.30
N THR A 223 -23.07 -10.22 7.45
CA THR A 223 -23.22 -9.57 6.15
C THR A 223 -23.94 -8.24 6.34
N VAL A 224 -23.30 -7.13 5.96
CA VAL A 224 -23.83 -5.76 6.05
C VAL A 224 -24.38 -5.26 4.72
N ALA A 225 -23.86 -5.78 3.59
CA ALA A 225 -24.40 -5.57 2.26
C ALA A 225 -24.29 -6.89 1.51
N ALA A 226 -25.38 -7.35 0.90
CA ALA A 226 -25.45 -8.63 0.20
C ALA A 226 -25.72 -8.42 -1.27
N SER A 227 -24.92 -9.06 -2.13
CA SER A 227 -25.13 -9.15 -3.59
C SER A 227 -25.41 -7.79 -4.26
N VAL A 228 -24.58 -6.79 -3.97
CA VAL A 228 -24.66 -5.45 -4.57
C VAL A 228 -23.86 -5.47 -5.87
N GLU A 229 -24.41 -4.92 -6.96
CA GLU A 229 -23.68 -4.80 -8.23
C GLU A 229 -22.44 -3.93 -8.05
N THR A 230 -21.27 -4.42 -8.45
CA THR A 230 -19.97 -3.72 -8.31
C THR A 230 -20.00 -2.35 -8.96
N ARG A 231 -20.62 -2.23 -10.15
CA ARG A 231 -20.70 -0.98 -10.90
C ARG A 231 -21.58 0.10 -10.25
N SER A 232 -22.42 -0.27 -9.29
CA SER A 232 -23.31 0.65 -8.58
C SER A 232 -22.65 1.31 -7.36
N LEU A 233 -21.46 0.86 -6.97
CA LEU A 233 -20.74 1.34 -5.80
C LEU A 233 -19.53 2.18 -6.22
N SER A 234 -19.32 3.29 -5.52
CA SER A 234 -18.02 3.97 -5.54
C SER A 234 -17.05 3.32 -4.56
N GLN A 235 -15.75 3.57 -4.72
CA GLN A 235 -14.73 3.13 -3.78
C GLN A 235 -15.03 3.65 -2.36
N THR A 236 -15.47 4.89 -2.25
CA THR A 236 -15.91 5.54 -1.01
C THR A 236 -17.06 4.82 -0.32
N ASP A 237 -18.10 4.43 -1.08
CA ASP A 237 -19.26 3.71 -0.54
C ASP A 237 -18.84 2.34 -0.02
N LEU A 238 -17.96 1.66 -0.74
CA LEU A 238 -17.47 0.34 -0.38
C LEU A 238 -16.65 0.39 0.92
N ILE A 239 -15.74 1.35 1.05
CA ILE A 239 -14.97 1.56 2.30
C ILE A 239 -15.92 1.90 3.46
N ARG A 240 -16.93 2.74 3.23
CA ARG A 240 -17.94 3.06 4.25
C ARG A 240 -18.68 1.80 4.73
N LEU A 241 -19.06 0.89 3.83
CA LEU A 241 -19.69 -0.39 4.18
C LEU A 241 -18.74 -1.30 4.96
N MET A 242 -17.46 -1.36 4.57
CA MET A 242 -16.46 -2.22 5.23
C MET A 242 -16.08 -1.72 6.63
N VAL A 243 -15.93 -0.41 6.83
CA VAL A 243 -15.43 0.20 8.07
C VAL A 243 -16.57 0.67 8.97
N GLY A 244 -17.71 1.07 8.40
CA GLY A 244 -18.88 1.54 9.15
C GLY A 244 -18.78 2.99 9.64
N ARG A 245 -17.77 3.77 9.19
CA ARG A 245 -17.55 5.19 9.49
C ARG A 245 -17.29 5.96 8.19
N GLU A 246 -17.49 7.28 8.20
CA GLU A 246 -17.21 8.12 7.03
C GLU A 246 -15.70 8.23 6.76
N LEU A 247 -15.33 8.22 5.48
CA LEU A 247 -13.93 8.37 5.01
C LEU A 247 -13.27 9.67 5.48
N GLY A 248 -14.02 10.74 5.61
CA GLY A 248 -13.54 12.02 6.17
C GLY A 248 -12.97 11.90 7.60
N ALA A 249 -13.29 10.79 8.32
CA ALA A 249 -12.67 10.48 9.60
C ALA A 249 -11.40 9.64 9.49
N ILE A 250 -11.13 9.04 8.32
CA ILE A 250 -9.92 8.23 8.08
C ILE A 250 -8.77 9.14 7.64
N TYR A 251 -9.06 10.06 6.74
CA TYR A 251 -8.14 11.10 6.24
C TYR A 251 -8.69 12.48 6.66
N ALA A 252 -8.72 12.77 7.97
CA ALA A 252 -8.91 14.16 8.41
C ALA A 252 -7.78 14.99 7.78
N GLU A 253 -8.16 16.11 7.15
CA GLU A 253 -7.19 17.01 6.52
C GLU A 253 -6.01 17.25 7.45
N PRO A 254 -4.75 17.16 6.95
CA PRO A 254 -3.59 17.51 7.73
C PRO A 254 -3.82 18.93 8.26
N ALA A 255 -3.80 19.12 9.56
CA ALA A 255 -3.90 20.46 10.13
C ALA A 255 -2.86 21.35 9.45
N GLU A 256 -3.24 22.54 9.00
CA GLU A 256 -2.35 23.52 8.38
C GLU A 256 -1.15 23.79 9.32
N ALA A 257 -0.11 22.99 9.21
CA ALA A 257 1.11 23.10 10.02
C ALA A 257 2.11 24.09 9.39
N GLU A 258 1.60 25.17 8.77
CA GLU A 258 2.47 26.28 8.34
C GLU A 258 2.81 27.27 9.47
N ALA A 259 2.14 27.20 10.61
CA ALA A 259 2.41 28.09 11.72
C ALA A 259 3.67 27.67 12.50
N ALA A 260 4.75 28.43 12.32
CA ALA A 260 5.97 28.46 13.16
C ALA A 260 6.66 27.10 13.36
N ARG A 261 7.29 26.57 12.32
CA ARG A 261 8.27 25.49 12.46
C ARG A 261 9.42 25.99 13.35
N GLY A 262 9.47 25.48 14.58
CA GLY A 262 10.59 25.72 15.48
C GLY A 262 11.91 25.12 14.95
N ALA A 263 12.98 25.18 15.74
CA ALA A 263 14.23 24.51 15.38
C ALA A 263 14.02 23.00 15.13
N PRO A 264 14.68 22.41 14.14
CA PRO A 264 14.50 21.00 13.81
C PRO A 264 14.96 20.11 14.97
N VAL A 265 14.18 19.07 15.24
CA VAL A 265 14.53 18.03 16.22
C VAL A 265 15.59 17.10 15.63
N LEU A 266 15.46 16.72 14.35
CA LEU A 266 16.44 15.93 13.62
C LEU A 266 16.78 16.65 12.32
N SER A 267 18.07 16.88 12.05
CA SER A 267 18.54 17.34 10.75
C SER A 267 19.45 16.30 10.13
N VAL A 268 19.20 15.99 8.88
CA VAL A 268 19.98 15.09 8.05
C VAL A 268 20.56 15.90 6.89
N ARG A 269 21.88 15.83 6.67
CA ARG A 269 22.56 16.54 5.58
C ARG A 269 23.48 15.61 4.84
N SER A 270 23.23 15.47 3.54
CA SER A 270 24.00 14.66 2.59
C SER A 270 24.35 13.27 3.12
N LEU A 271 23.38 12.61 3.73
CA LEU A 271 23.56 11.26 4.29
C LEU A 271 23.89 10.27 3.18
N LYS A 272 24.97 9.50 3.39
CA LYS A 272 25.44 8.45 2.49
C LYS A 272 25.60 7.14 3.22
N SER A 273 24.98 6.10 2.70
CA SER A 273 25.09 4.70 3.17
C SER A 273 24.98 3.75 1.96
N PRO A 274 26.08 3.55 1.21
CA PRO A 274 26.09 2.73 0.00
C PRO A 274 25.66 1.27 0.28
N PRO A 275 25.11 0.55 -0.73
CA PRO A 275 24.93 0.99 -2.13
C PRO A 275 23.69 1.86 -2.39
N LEU A 276 22.68 1.83 -1.50
CA LEU A 276 21.34 2.35 -1.77
C LEU A 276 21.14 3.82 -1.36
N VAL A 277 21.84 4.33 -0.35
CA VAL A 277 21.71 5.74 0.07
C VAL A 277 22.89 6.54 -0.45
N ARG A 278 22.62 7.50 -1.36
CA ARG A 278 23.66 8.28 -2.06
C ARG A 278 23.78 9.71 -1.57
N ASP A 279 22.64 10.39 -1.38
CA ASP A 279 22.59 11.78 -0.91
C ASP A 279 21.19 12.14 -0.39
N VAL A 280 20.97 12.00 0.92
CA VAL A 280 19.69 12.29 1.53
C VAL A 280 19.82 13.44 2.53
N SER A 281 18.96 14.45 2.36
CA SER A 281 18.92 15.64 3.22
C SER A 281 17.48 16.02 3.53
N PHE A 282 17.17 16.24 4.81
CA PHE A 282 15.89 16.77 5.28
C PHE A 282 15.98 17.27 6.72
N ASP A 283 14.99 18.04 7.13
CA ASP A 283 14.75 18.44 8.51
C ASP A 283 13.44 17.81 9.00
N LEU A 284 13.39 17.52 10.29
CA LEU A 284 12.19 17.01 10.97
C LEU A 284 11.94 17.84 12.22
N HIS A 285 10.73 18.33 12.38
CA HIS A 285 10.33 19.21 13.48
C HIS A 285 9.50 18.50 14.56
N ALA A 286 9.44 19.08 15.76
CA ALA A 286 8.60 18.56 16.83
C ALA A 286 7.13 18.61 16.43
N GLY A 287 6.39 17.53 16.70
CA GLY A 287 4.98 17.44 16.35
C GLY A 287 4.70 17.23 14.86
N GLU A 288 5.73 17.07 14.04
CA GLU A 288 5.61 16.82 12.61
C GLU A 288 5.51 15.32 12.31
N ILE A 289 4.65 14.98 11.35
CA ILE A 289 4.67 13.67 10.67
C ILE A 289 5.25 13.91 9.28
N LEU A 290 6.47 13.44 9.06
CA LEU A 290 7.22 13.53 7.81
C LEU A 290 7.14 12.20 7.06
N GLY A 291 6.71 12.23 5.80
CA GLY A 291 6.73 11.07 4.91
C GLY A 291 8.06 10.91 4.18
N LEU A 292 8.55 9.67 4.04
CA LEU A 292 9.57 9.33 3.05
C LEU A 292 8.91 8.52 1.95
N GLY A 293 8.62 9.16 0.81
CA GLY A 293 7.97 8.57 -0.35
C GLY A 293 8.97 8.20 -1.44
N GLY A 294 8.68 7.15 -2.19
CA GLY A 294 9.53 6.71 -3.31
C GLY A 294 9.20 5.29 -3.75
N LEU A 295 9.65 4.89 -4.92
CA LEU A 295 9.46 3.53 -5.42
C LEU A 295 10.27 2.51 -4.61
N VAL A 296 9.93 1.22 -4.76
CA VAL A 296 10.68 0.13 -4.13
C VAL A 296 12.15 0.20 -4.58
N GLY A 297 13.08 0.14 -3.61
CA GLY A 297 14.52 0.27 -3.87
C GLY A 297 15.04 1.72 -3.89
N ALA A 298 14.22 2.74 -3.63
CA ALA A 298 14.65 4.14 -3.56
C ALA A 298 15.57 4.47 -2.37
N GLY A 299 15.83 3.54 -1.46
CA GLY A 299 16.72 3.74 -0.31
C GLY A 299 16.05 4.30 0.94
N ARG A 300 14.72 4.22 1.05
CA ARG A 300 13.93 4.76 2.18
C ARG A 300 14.25 4.08 3.50
N SER A 301 14.09 2.76 3.57
CA SER A 301 14.37 1.94 4.76
C SER A 301 15.84 2.02 5.14
N GLU A 302 16.74 1.95 4.18
CA GLU A 302 18.18 2.06 4.39
C GLU A 302 18.59 3.43 4.96
N THR A 303 17.89 4.49 4.58
CA THR A 303 18.10 5.84 5.13
C THR A 303 17.82 5.86 6.64
N VAL A 304 16.68 5.34 7.08
CA VAL A 304 16.34 5.35 8.51
C VAL A 304 17.15 4.32 9.30
N GLU A 305 17.51 3.19 8.71
CA GLU A 305 18.45 2.24 9.30
C GLU A 305 19.83 2.87 9.54
N ALA A 306 20.32 3.71 8.62
CA ALA A 306 21.57 4.44 8.79
C ALA A 306 21.45 5.53 9.87
N ILE A 307 20.31 6.21 9.98
CA ILE A 307 20.01 7.17 11.05
C ILE A 307 19.94 6.46 12.42
N PHE A 308 19.37 5.27 12.47
CA PHE A 308 19.22 4.47 13.68
C PHE A 308 20.51 3.73 14.10
N GLY A 309 21.52 3.69 13.21
CA GLY A 309 22.79 2.99 13.47
C GLY A 309 22.75 1.49 13.23
N LEU A 310 21.81 0.99 12.44
CA LEU A 310 21.76 -0.39 11.91
C LEU A 310 22.68 -0.56 10.71
N ARG A 311 22.85 0.50 9.90
CA ARG A 311 23.76 0.52 8.75
C ARG A 311 24.92 1.49 8.96
N PRO A 312 26.12 1.17 8.45
CA PRO A 312 27.26 2.09 8.48
C PRO A 312 26.99 3.28 7.56
N ARG A 313 27.37 4.46 8.02
CA ARG A 313 27.35 5.68 7.23
C ARG A 313 28.72 5.90 6.59
N ALA A 314 28.72 6.21 5.28
CA ALA A 314 29.94 6.57 4.54
C ALA A 314 30.15 8.09 4.51
N GLY A 315 29.12 8.90 4.80
CA GLY A 315 29.21 10.36 4.78
C GLY A 315 27.95 11.04 5.31
N GLY A 316 27.97 12.36 5.31
CA GLY A 316 26.89 13.20 5.78
C GLY A 316 26.94 13.49 7.29
N THR A 317 26.10 14.43 7.71
CA THR A 317 26.00 14.85 9.11
C THR A 317 24.57 14.71 9.62
N LEU A 318 24.44 14.26 10.87
CA LEU A 318 23.18 14.22 11.59
C LEU A 318 23.28 15.12 12.82
N THR A 319 22.21 15.84 13.11
CA THR A 319 22.05 16.53 14.40
C THR A 319 20.72 16.15 15.03
N LEU A 320 20.72 15.93 16.34
CA LEU A 320 19.50 15.62 17.12
C LEU A 320 19.37 16.66 18.23
N ALA A 321 18.25 17.37 18.25
CA ALA A 321 18.01 18.48 19.17
C ALA A 321 19.17 19.49 19.19
N GLY A 322 19.68 19.89 18.02
CA GLY A 322 20.77 20.83 17.83
C GLY A 322 22.16 20.30 18.17
N LYS A 323 22.31 19.04 18.57
CA LYS A 323 23.63 18.46 18.92
C LYS A 323 24.07 17.45 17.85
N PRO A 324 25.37 17.36 17.55
CA PRO A 324 25.91 16.35 16.66
C PRO A 324 25.49 14.95 17.10
N PHE A 325 24.98 14.15 16.15
CA PHE A 325 24.44 12.82 16.38
C PHE A 325 25.05 11.83 15.38
N ALA A 326 25.72 10.80 15.88
CA ALA A 326 26.47 9.88 15.03
C ALA A 326 26.43 8.45 15.56
N PRO A 327 25.23 7.81 15.66
CA PRO A 327 25.13 6.48 16.22
C PRO A 327 25.82 5.44 15.32
N ARG A 328 26.55 4.53 15.96
CA ARG A 328 27.18 3.36 15.32
C ARG A 328 26.43 2.08 15.64
N ARG A 329 25.50 2.13 16.60
CA ARG A 329 24.69 0.99 17.07
C ARG A 329 23.30 1.48 17.46
N PRO A 330 22.27 0.67 17.30
CA PRO A 330 20.89 1.00 17.68
C PRO A 330 20.75 1.45 19.15
N ALA A 331 21.51 0.85 20.06
CA ALA A 331 21.48 1.23 21.48
C ALA A 331 21.88 2.71 21.73
N GLU A 332 22.67 3.32 20.87
CA GLU A 332 23.04 4.72 20.95
C GLU A 332 21.89 5.62 20.50
N ALA A 333 21.19 5.25 19.42
CA ALA A 333 20.01 5.93 18.94
C ALA A 333 18.85 5.85 19.95
N ILE A 334 18.61 4.67 20.53
CA ILE A 334 17.58 4.47 21.58
C ILE A 334 17.89 5.35 22.80
N ARG A 335 19.14 5.42 23.25
CA ARG A 335 19.54 6.28 24.38
C ARG A 335 19.38 7.77 24.07
N ALA A 336 19.57 8.16 22.82
CA ALA A 336 19.40 9.55 22.38
C ALA A 336 17.90 9.94 22.24
N GLY A 337 16.98 8.96 22.23
CA GLY A 337 15.54 9.18 22.16
C GLY A 337 14.96 8.95 20.76
N ILE A 338 15.54 8.06 19.95
CA ILE A 338 14.98 7.63 18.67
C ILE A 338 14.41 6.22 18.84
N GLY A 339 13.17 5.99 18.38
CA GLY A 339 12.53 4.69 18.24
C GLY A 339 12.37 4.31 16.77
N LEU A 340 12.48 3.01 16.44
CA LEU A 340 12.29 2.48 15.09
C LEU A 340 11.36 1.27 15.12
N VAL A 341 10.24 1.38 14.43
CA VAL A 341 9.37 0.26 14.07
C VAL A 341 9.80 -0.22 12.69
N ALA A 342 10.30 -1.44 12.61
CA ALA A 342 10.84 -2.01 11.38
C ALA A 342 9.73 -2.58 10.48
N GLU A 343 10.01 -2.71 9.18
CA GLU A 343 9.09 -3.18 8.13
C GLU A 343 8.56 -4.60 8.42
N ASP A 344 9.46 -5.57 8.65
CA ASP A 344 9.05 -6.94 8.94
C ASP A 344 8.85 -7.15 10.45
N ARG A 345 7.58 -7.11 10.84
CA ARG A 345 7.19 -7.32 12.24
C ARG A 345 7.63 -8.66 12.81
N ARG A 346 7.45 -9.73 12.03
CA ARG A 346 7.66 -11.11 12.53
C ARG A 346 9.12 -11.43 12.72
N SER A 347 9.97 -11.02 11.79
CA SER A 347 11.41 -11.35 11.83
C SER A 347 12.25 -10.32 12.59
N GLN A 348 11.81 -9.05 12.61
CA GLN A 348 12.62 -7.93 13.13
C GLN A 348 12.09 -7.30 14.42
N SER A 349 10.79 -7.44 14.70
CA SER A 349 10.17 -6.74 15.82
C SER A 349 9.61 -7.65 16.90
N ILE A 350 9.20 -8.89 16.59
CA ILE A 350 8.58 -9.82 17.54
C ILE A 350 9.58 -10.91 17.92
N VAL A 351 9.70 -11.18 19.22
CA VAL A 351 10.37 -12.39 19.71
C VAL A 351 9.28 -13.42 19.98
N PRO A 352 9.22 -14.52 19.16
CA PRO A 352 8.08 -15.44 19.16
C PRO A 352 7.82 -16.14 20.48
N ASP A 353 8.90 -16.49 21.20
CA ASP A 353 8.86 -17.25 22.44
C ASP A 353 8.55 -16.41 23.69
N LEU A 354 8.45 -15.08 23.52
CA LEU A 354 8.15 -14.15 24.60
C LEU A 354 6.66 -13.77 24.61
N SER A 355 6.12 -13.59 25.80
CA SER A 355 4.79 -13.04 26.01
C SER A 355 4.67 -11.60 25.46
N VAL A 356 3.44 -11.11 25.30
CA VAL A 356 3.18 -9.70 24.94
C VAL A 356 3.87 -8.74 25.91
N LYS A 357 3.79 -9.00 27.20
CA LYS A 357 4.43 -8.24 28.27
C LYS A 357 5.95 -8.13 28.09
N GLU A 358 6.60 -9.24 27.82
CA GLU A 358 8.04 -9.29 27.61
C GLU A 358 8.42 -8.59 26.30
N ASN A 359 7.67 -8.84 25.22
CA ASN A 359 7.84 -8.14 23.95
C ASN A 359 7.69 -6.62 24.09
N LEU A 360 6.73 -6.15 24.90
CA LEU A 360 6.50 -4.72 25.16
C LEU A 360 7.70 -4.08 25.89
N LEU A 361 8.36 -4.80 26.77
CA LEU A 361 9.47 -4.29 27.58
C LEU A 361 10.84 -4.37 26.90
N LEU A 362 10.98 -5.05 25.77
CA LEU A 362 12.28 -5.29 25.12
C LEU A 362 13.14 -4.02 24.95
N ALA A 363 12.54 -2.93 24.46
CA ALA A 363 13.27 -1.68 24.25
C ALA A 363 13.66 -0.98 25.57
N HIS A 364 12.92 -1.27 26.67
CA HIS A 364 13.18 -0.71 27.99
C HIS A 364 14.31 -1.41 28.74
N LEU A 365 14.62 -2.67 28.41
CA LEU A 365 15.65 -3.46 29.09
C LEU A 365 17.01 -2.77 29.16
N GLY A 366 17.40 -2.05 28.11
CA GLY A 366 18.65 -1.30 28.07
C GLY A 366 18.74 -0.10 29.02
N ARG A 367 17.62 0.36 29.57
CA ARG A 367 17.52 1.45 30.56
C ARG A 367 17.32 0.92 31.99
N HIS A 368 16.90 -0.33 32.14
CA HIS A 368 16.60 -0.94 33.45
C HIS A 368 17.89 -1.35 34.16
N ARG A 369 18.11 -0.83 35.40
CA ARG A 369 19.26 -1.15 36.25
C ARG A 369 18.81 -1.93 37.51
N GLY A 370 18.02 -2.98 37.36
CA GLY A 370 17.48 -3.75 38.48
C GLY A 370 17.36 -5.24 38.18
N PHE A 371 17.04 -6.04 39.18
CA PHE A 371 16.72 -7.43 39.00
C PHE A 371 15.31 -7.57 38.37
N GLY A 372 15.16 -8.44 37.36
CA GLY A 372 13.91 -8.67 36.63
C GLY A 372 13.58 -7.62 35.57
N LEU A 373 12.38 -7.68 35.00
CA LEU A 373 11.93 -6.82 33.88
C LEU A 373 11.47 -5.41 34.31
N GLY A 374 11.42 -5.13 35.61
CA GLY A 374 10.97 -3.84 36.12
C GLY A 374 9.49 -3.51 35.87
N TYR A 375 8.68 -4.49 35.53
CA TYR A 375 7.28 -4.34 35.11
C TYR A 375 6.44 -3.57 36.13
N GLY A 376 6.52 -3.91 37.43
CA GLY A 376 5.73 -3.26 38.45
C GLY A 376 5.90 -1.75 38.58
N ARG A 377 7.09 -1.22 38.19
CA ARG A 377 7.35 0.22 38.17
C ARG A 377 6.74 0.92 36.96
N LEU A 378 6.48 0.18 35.90
CA LEU A 378 5.93 0.67 34.65
C LEU A 378 4.44 0.34 34.47
N GLN A 379 3.84 -0.39 35.43
CA GLN A 379 2.47 -0.89 35.32
C GLN A 379 1.48 0.21 34.94
N THR A 380 1.44 1.30 35.71
CA THR A 380 0.52 2.42 35.45
C THR A 380 0.71 3.00 34.06
N LYS A 381 1.97 3.22 33.65
CA LYS A 381 2.28 3.77 32.33
C LYS A 381 1.93 2.81 31.19
N ILE A 382 2.10 1.50 31.41
CA ILE A 382 1.69 0.47 30.46
C ILE A 382 0.16 0.46 30.33
N ASP A 383 -0.56 0.48 31.45
CA ASP A 383 -2.03 0.47 31.46
C ASP A 383 -2.60 1.71 30.75
N GLU A 384 -2.03 2.90 30.99
CA GLU A 384 -2.38 4.14 30.28
C GLU A 384 -2.12 4.04 28.77
N LEU A 385 -0.96 3.49 28.37
CA LEU A 385 -0.62 3.31 26.95
C LEU A 385 -1.54 2.28 26.28
N LEU A 386 -1.83 1.17 26.92
CA LEU A 386 -2.74 0.16 26.38
C LEU A 386 -4.15 0.71 26.23
N ALA A 387 -4.63 1.51 27.19
CA ALA A 387 -5.92 2.19 27.10
C ALA A 387 -5.93 3.20 25.93
N ARG A 388 -4.87 4.02 25.78
CA ARG A 388 -4.73 4.99 24.68
C ARG A 388 -4.70 4.31 23.30
N LEU A 389 -4.13 3.11 23.22
CA LEU A 389 -4.04 2.33 21.99
C LEU A 389 -5.26 1.42 21.76
N GLU A 390 -6.28 1.51 22.63
CA GLU A 390 -7.49 0.68 22.59
C GLU A 390 -7.17 -0.83 22.65
N LEU A 391 -6.18 -1.20 23.47
CA LEU A 391 -5.76 -2.59 23.65
C LEU A 391 -6.33 -3.16 24.95
N PRO A 392 -6.94 -4.37 24.94
CA PRO A 392 -7.56 -4.99 26.12
C PRO A 392 -6.50 -5.52 27.10
N ALA A 393 -6.11 -4.71 28.08
CA ALA A 393 -5.00 -4.97 29.01
C ALA A 393 -5.05 -6.35 29.71
N HIS A 394 -6.25 -6.82 30.06
CA HIS A 394 -6.44 -8.06 30.85
C HIS A 394 -6.22 -9.37 30.07
N ARG A 395 -6.18 -9.33 28.72
CA ARG A 395 -5.99 -10.52 27.86
C ARG A 395 -4.59 -10.61 27.25
N LEU A 396 -3.80 -9.53 27.32
CA LEU A 396 -2.61 -9.40 26.49
C LEU A 396 -1.32 -9.86 27.17
N MET A 397 -1.29 -9.93 28.52
CA MET A 397 -0.01 -9.91 29.21
C MET A 397 0.75 -11.23 29.23
N ASP A 398 0.07 -12.37 29.18
CA ASP A 398 0.69 -13.68 29.32
C ASP A 398 0.66 -14.53 28.03
N ASP A 399 -0.07 -14.07 26.98
CA ASP A 399 -0.16 -14.76 25.71
C ASP A 399 1.01 -14.41 24.77
N SER A 400 1.31 -15.31 23.82
CA SER A 400 2.26 -15.02 22.73
C SER A 400 1.71 -13.92 21.83
N LEU A 401 2.58 -12.96 21.47
CA LEU A 401 2.22 -11.87 20.57
C LEU A 401 1.78 -12.37 19.18
N LEU A 402 2.24 -13.54 18.76
CA LEU A 402 1.86 -14.13 17.48
C LEU A 402 0.40 -14.57 17.38
N ASN A 403 -0.28 -14.77 18.52
CA ASN A 403 -1.69 -15.16 18.57
C ASN A 403 -2.66 -14.00 18.26
N PHE A 404 -2.15 -12.78 18.14
CA PHE A 404 -2.97 -11.58 17.90
C PHE A 404 -2.99 -11.18 16.41
N SER A 405 -4.03 -10.42 16.03
CA SER A 405 -4.12 -9.87 14.67
C SER A 405 -2.94 -8.97 14.35
N GLY A 406 -2.61 -8.83 13.06
CA GLY A 406 -1.50 -7.98 12.63
C GLY A 406 -1.60 -6.54 13.13
N GLY A 407 -2.81 -5.98 13.20
CA GLY A 407 -3.04 -4.65 13.74
C GLY A 407 -2.78 -4.55 15.25
N MET A 408 -3.18 -5.55 16.04
CA MET A 408 -2.86 -5.57 17.47
C MET A 408 -1.36 -5.74 17.71
N GLN A 409 -0.68 -6.60 16.94
CA GLN A 409 0.77 -6.74 16.97
C GLN A 409 1.46 -5.39 16.72
N GLN A 410 1.00 -4.65 15.69
CA GLN A 410 1.54 -3.34 15.35
C GLN A 410 1.37 -2.32 16.47
N LYS A 411 0.17 -2.22 17.04
CA LYS A 411 -0.10 -1.34 18.18
C LYS A 411 0.80 -1.65 19.38
N ILE A 412 1.06 -2.92 19.67
CA ILE A 412 1.95 -3.34 20.77
C ILE A 412 3.41 -2.97 20.47
N ILE A 413 3.86 -3.11 19.22
CA ILE A 413 5.21 -2.69 18.83
C ILE A 413 5.35 -1.17 18.95
N ILE A 414 4.35 -0.39 18.54
CA ILE A 414 4.32 1.07 18.75
C ILE A 414 4.36 1.41 20.24
N ALA A 415 3.53 0.73 21.07
CA ALA A 415 3.53 0.91 22.53
C ALA A 415 4.91 0.67 23.17
N ARG A 416 5.66 -0.33 22.71
CA ARG A 416 7.04 -0.61 23.15
C ARG A 416 7.94 0.62 23.06
N TRP A 417 7.85 1.35 21.95
CA TRP A 417 8.67 2.55 21.74
C TRP A 417 8.15 3.75 22.52
N LEU A 418 6.83 3.91 22.64
CA LEU A 418 6.21 4.99 23.40
C LEU A 418 6.53 4.91 24.90
N LEU A 419 6.76 3.73 25.45
CA LEU A 419 7.25 3.55 26.82
C LEU A 419 8.57 4.28 27.09
N LEU A 420 9.37 4.50 26.05
CA LEU A 420 10.65 5.20 26.16
C LEU A 420 10.54 6.72 25.99
N GLU A 421 9.35 7.26 25.70
CA GLU A 421 9.11 8.68 25.39
C GLU A 421 10.11 9.20 24.33
N PRO A 422 10.06 8.67 23.11
CA PRO A 422 11.02 9.02 22.08
C PRO A 422 10.81 10.47 21.62
N LYS A 423 11.93 11.17 21.30
CA LYS A 423 11.89 12.47 20.62
C LYS A 423 11.53 12.31 19.15
N VAL A 424 11.99 11.22 18.54
CA VAL A 424 11.75 10.85 17.16
C VAL A 424 11.26 9.40 17.12
N LEU A 425 10.13 9.18 16.49
CA LEU A 425 9.59 7.84 16.23
C LEU A 425 9.58 7.59 14.72
N ILE A 426 10.29 6.57 14.29
CA ILE A 426 10.39 6.15 12.89
C ILE A 426 9.52 4.90 12.71
N LEU A 427 8.68 4.90 11.67
CA LEU A 427 7.84 3.76 11.33
C LEU A 427 8.07 3.40 9.87
N ASP A 428 8.57 2.19 9.65
CA ASP A 428 8.78 1.64 8.31
C ASP A 428 7.62 0.70 7.97
N GLU A 429 6.83 1.05 6.95
CA GLU A 429 5.62 0.35 6.49
C GLU A 429 4.64 0.04 7.65
N PRO A 430 4.17 1.06 8.43
CA PRO A 430 3.44 0.83 9.67
C PRO A 430 2.12 0.09 9.51
N THR A 431 1.51 0.11 8.33
CA THR A 431 0.21 -0.52 8.07
C THR A 431 0.28 -1.71 7.12
N LYS A 432 1.49 -2.16 6.75
CA LYS A 432 1.68 -3.31 5.88
C LYS A 432 1.06 -4.58 6.49
N GLY A 433 0.14 -5.20 5.74
CA GLY A 433 -0.59 -6.38 6.20
C GLY A 433 -1.55 -6.11 7.36
N VAL A 434 -2.03 -4.87 7.49
CA VAL A 434 -3.06 -4.44 8.44
C VAL A 434 -4.32 -4.08 7.65
N ASP A 435 -5.49 -4.41 8.21
CA ASP A 435 -6.77 -4.10 7.58
C ASP A 435 -7.11 -2.60 7.63
N ILE A 436 -8.00 -2.15 6.72
CA ILE A 436 -8.39 -0.75 6.56
C ILE A 436 -8.92 -0.13 7.86
N GLY A 437 -9.72 -0.86 8.64
CA GLY A 437 -10.28 -0.37 9.90
C GLY A 437 -9.19 -0.15 10.96
N THR A 438 -8.23 -1.06 11.04
CA THR A 438 -7.09 -0.95 11.95
C THR A 438 -6.09 0.12 11.47
N ARG A 439 -5.92 0.33 10.14
CA ARG A 439 -5.11 1.43 9.58
C ARG A 439 -5.57 2.77 10.12
N SER A 440 -6.88 3.05 10.07
CA SER A 440 -7.46 4.30 10.61
C SER A 440 -7.11 4.52 12.07
N SER A 441 -7.18 3.47 12.88
CA SER A 441 -6.82 3.54 14.30
C SER A 441 -5.32 3.83 14.50
N ILE A 442 -4.45 3.23 13.68
CA ILE A 442 -3.00 3.51 13.70
C ILE A 442 -2.74 4.97 13.32
N TYR A 443 -3.40 5.50 12.28
CA TYR A 443 -3.25 6.90 11.86
C TYR A 443 -3.69 7.87 12.95
N ALA A 444 -4.82 7.61 13.61
CA ALA A 444 -5.26 8.42 14.75
C ALA A 444 -4.22 8.42 15.87
N ILE A 445 -3.67 7.25 16.21
CA ILE A 445 -2.60 7.10 17.20
C ILE A 445 -1.36 7.91 16.80
N LEU A 446 -0.92 7.88 15.53
CA LEU A 446 0.25 8.61 15.07
C LEU A 446 0.03 10.12 15.10
N ARG A 447 -1.16 10.60 14.77
CA ARG A 447 -1.52 12.02 14.91
C ARG A 447 -1.51 12.46 16.36
N ASP A 448 -2.06 11.66 17.28
CA ASP A 448 -2.05 11.94 18.70
C ASP A 448 -0.62 11.99 19.28
N ILE A 449 0.26 11.11 18.81
CA ILE A 449 1.67 11.07 19.19
C ILE A 449 2.38 12.34 18.71
N ALA A 450 2.13 12.74 17.47
CA ALA A 450 2.69 13.97 16.89
C ALA A 450 2.14 15.20 17.62
N ALA A 451 0.83 15.30 17.84
CA ALA A 451 0.19 16.40 18.57
C ALA A 451 0.74 16.54 20.01
N ALA A 452 1.20 15.45 20.62
CA ALA A 452 1.89 15.46 21.90
C ALA A 452 3.35 15.94 21.82
N GLY A 453 3.86 16.31 20.63
CA GLY A 453 5.18 16.89 20.40
C GLY A 453 6.27 15.92 19.94
N THR A 454 5.98 14.62 19.79
CA THR A 454 6.94 13.66 19.22
C THR A 454 7.06 13.91 17.71
N ALA A 455 8.28 13.98 17.20
CA ALA A 455 8.54 14.03 15.77
C ALA A 455 8.43 12.64 15.17
N VAL A 456 7.69 12.48 14.06
CA VAL A 456 7.37 11.17 13.47
C VAL A 456 7.89 11.12 12.03
N ILE A 457 8.57 10.03 11.67
CA ILE A 457 8.90 9.70 10.28
C ILE A 457 8.08 8.47 9.89
N VAL A 458 7.36 8.55 8.77
CA VAL A 458 6.61 7.43 8.18
C VAL A 458 7.20 7.10 6.82
N ILE A 459 7.54 5.84 6.64
CA ILE A 459 7.92 5.27 5.34
C ILE A 459 6.76 4.41 4.88
N SER A 460 6.29 4.61 3.66
CA SER A 460 5.29 3.75 3.05
C SER A 460 5.52 3.58 1.55
N SER A 461 5.21 2.40 1.06
CA SER A 461 5.10 2.10 -0.37
C SER A 461 3.72 2.49 -0.91
N GLU A 462 2.73 2.67 -0.03
CA GLU A 462 1.39 3.13 -0.37
C GLU A 462 1.37 4.67 -0.32
N PHE A 463 1.34 5.32 -1.48
CA PHE A 463 1.37 6.78 -1.55
C PHE A 463 0.14 7.44 -0.92
N GLU A 464 -1.03 6.81 -1.01
CA GLU A 464 -2.23 7.26 -0.32
C GLU A 464 -2.04 7.38 1.19
N GLU A 465 -1.28 6.46 1.81
CA GLU A 465 -0.95 6.52 3.24
C GLU A 465 -0.15 7.78 3.57
N LEU A 466 0.87 8.09 2.78
CA LEU A 466 1.70 9.27 2.98
C LEU A 466 0.90 10.56 2.78
N LEU A 467 0.08 10.62 1.71
CA LEU A 467 -0.76 11.77 1.39
C LEU A 467 -1.80 12.04 2.48
N GLY A 468 -2.40 10.97 3.05
CA GLY A 468 -3.43 11.10 4.07
C GLY A 468 -2.93 11.30 5.50
N LEU A 469 -1.65 11.00 5.79
CA LEU A 469 -1.11 11.03 7.15
C LEU A 469 -0.06 12.11 7.38
N CYS A 470 0.79 12.39 6.38
CA CYS A 470 1.97 13.23 6.56
C CYS A 470 1.67 14.70 6.29
N HIS A 471 2.36 15.62 6.98
CA HIS A 471 2.27 17.05 6.72
C HIS A 471 3.04 17.44 5.46
N ARG A 472 4.17 16.77 5.20
CA ARG A 472 4.97 16.88 3.99
C ARG A 472 5.70 15.57 3.70
N ILE A 473 6.17 15.44 2.47
CA ILE A 473 6.80 14.22 1.97
C ILE A 473 8.16 14.57 1.36
N ILE A 474 9.19 13.87 1.83
CA ILE A 474 10.49 13.83 1.15
C ILE A 474 10.39 12.76 0.08
N VAL A 475 10.44 13.17 -1.17
CA VAL A 475 10.42 12.25 -2.29
C VAL A 475 11.83 11.73 -2.53
N MET A 476 11.96 10.41 -2.55
CA MET A 476 13.22 9.72 -2.77
C MET A 476 13.24 8.98 -4.11
N SER A 477 14.32 9.12 -4.84
CA SER A 477 14.61 8.38 -6.06
C SER A 477 16.09 8.03 -6.12
N ASP A 478 16.41 6.78 -6.51
CA ASP A 478 17.79 6.28 -6.67
C ASP A 478 18.74 6.63 -5.51
N GLY A 479 18.24 6.55 -4.28
CA GLY A 479 19.03 6.78 -3.07
C GLY A 479 19.30 8.25 -2.75
N ALA A 480 18.56 9.18 -3.32
CA ALA A 480 18.67 10.60 -3.02
C ALA A 480 17.31 11.22 -2.69
N SER A 481 17.30 12.24 -1.84
CA SER A 481 16.15 13.12 -1.65
C SER A 481 16.04 14.07 -2.83
N ILE A 482 14.94 13.99 -3.58
CA ILE A 482 14.72 14.74 -4.81
C ILE A 482 13.90 16.01 -4.55
N ALA A 483 12.87 15.89 -3.70
CA ALA A 483 11.98 17.00 -3.38
C ALA A 483 11.49 16.89 -1.93
N ASP A 484 11.14 18.03 -1.37
CA ASP A 484 10.54 18.20 -0.04
C ASP A 484 9.25 19.00 -0.22
N VAL A 485 8.10 18.31 -0.20
CA VAL A 485 6.82 18.86 -0.68
C VAL A 485 5.75 18.74 0.39
N PRO A 486 4.97 19.80 0.69
CA PRO A 486 3.75 19.67 1.49
C PRO A 486 2.80 18.64 0.88
N SER A 487 2.25 17.73 1.70
CA SER A 487 1.38 16.66 1.20
C SER A 487 0.11 17.20 0.52
N ALA A 488 -0.42 18.34 0.97
CA ALA A 488 -1.57 19.01 0.38
C ALA A 488 -1.39 19.40 -1.10
N LEU A 489 -0.15 19.57 -1.57
CA LEU A 489 0.16 19.92 -2.96
C LEU A 489 0.36 18.69 -3.87
N LEU A 490 0.35 17.50 -3.29
CA LEU A 490 0.60 16.24 -3.99
C LEU A 490 -0.68 15.43 -4.13
N ASP A 491 -0.76 14.72 -5.23
CA ASP A 491 -1.60 13.55 -5.44
C ASP A 491 -0.72 12.33 -5.76
N GLU A 492 -1.31 11.16 -5.87
CA GLU A 492 -0.58 9.91 -6.10
C GLU A 492 0.21 9.94 -7.41
N GLU A 493 -0.31 10.59 -8.45
CA GLU A 493 0.37 10.67 -9.76
C GLU A 493 1.56 11.61 -9.74
N LYS A 494 1.42 12.79 -9.12
CA LYS A 494 2.53 13.72 -8.92
C LYS A 494 3.64 13.06 -8.09
N LEU A 495 3.25 12.34 -7.04
CA LEU A 495 4.21 11.63 -6.20
C LEU A 495 4.91 10.49 -6.96
N THR A 496 4.16 9.74 -7.78
CA THR A 496 4.72 8.70 -8.66
C THR A 496 5.70 9.29 -9.66
N LEU A 497 5.34 10.40 -10.29
CA LEU A 497 6.20 11.09 -11.26
C LEU A 497 7.52 11.57 -10.62
N LEU A 498 7.44 12.17 -9.43
CA LEU A 498 8.62 12.63 -8.71
C LEU A 498 9.50 11.48 -8.21
N ALA A 499 8.89 10.36 -7.83
CA ALA A 499 9.59 9.15 -7.40
C ALA A 499 10.20 8.34 -8.56
N ALA A 500 9.90 8.69 -9.82
CA ALA A 500 10.41 8.00 -11.00
C ALA A 500 11.96 7.99 -11.05
N PRO A 501 12.58 6.98 -11.68
CA PRO A 501 14.04 6.88 -11.78
C PRO A 501 14.68 8.15 -12.38
N ARG A 502 15.91 8.46 -11.97
CA ARG A 502 16.65 9.67 -12.40
C ARG A 502 16.73 9.86 -13.91
N SER A 503 16.73 8.79 -14.69
CA SER A 503 16.71 8.85 -16.15
C SER A 503 15.49 9.63 -16.70
N SER A 504 14.35 9.57 -16.02
CA SER A 504 13.17 10.37 -16.39
C SER A 504 13.32 11.81 -15.94
N MET A 505 13.84 12.06 -14.74
CA MET A 505 14.13 13.41 -14.23
C MET A 505 15.20 14.11 -15.03
N GLU A 506 16.27 13.42 -15.43
CA GLU A 506 17.31 13.96 -16.33
C GLU A 506 16.78 14.34 -17.72
N ARG A 507 15.75 13.63 -18.20
CA ARG A 507 15.08 13.97 -19.45
C ARG A 507 14.30 15.28 -19.32
N ASN A 508 13.57 15.45 -18.21
CA ASN A 508 12.85 16.69 -17.92
C ASN A 508 13.82 17.86 -17.67
N GLN A 509 14.93 17.60 -16.98
CA GLN A 509 16.01 18.58 -16.83
C GLN A 509 16.56 19.03 -18.17
N ARG A 510 16.86 18.10 -19.10
CA ARG A 510 17.34 18.43 -20.45
C ARG A 510 16.34 19.27 -21.23
N LEU A 511 15.03 19.03 -21.06
CA LEU A 511 14.03 19.88 -21.68
C LEU A 511 14.09 21.31 -21.13
N LEU A 512 14.18 21.49 -19.82
CA LEU A 512 14.30 22.81 -19.20
C LEU A 512 15.61 23.51 -19.61
N ASP A 513 16.72 22.78 -19.64
CA ASP A 513 18.02 23.28 -20.09
C ASP A 513 17.97 23.73 -21.57
N ALA A 514 17.33 22.94 -22.43
CA ALA A 514 17.16 23.27 -23.85
C ALA A 514 16.30 24.54 -24.01
N LEU A 515 15.12 24.60 -23.36
CA LEU A 515 14.23 25.74 -23.41
C LEU A 515 14.91 27.02 -22.89
N ALA A 516 15.58 26.94 -21.75
CA ALA A 516 16.28 28.10 -21.17
C ALA A 516 17.42 28.57 -22.05
N SER A 517 18.25 27.66 -22.58
CA SER A 517 19.42 27.97 -23.38
C SER A 517 19.06 28.48 -24.78
N GLU A 518 18.15 27.80 -25.50
CA GLU A 518 17.72 28.14 -26.86
C GLU A 518 17.10 29.54 -26.90
N HIS A 519 16.26 29.83 -25.89
CA HIS A 519 15.55 31.11 -25.83
C HIS A 519 16.27 32.14 -24.96
N ARG A 520 17.44 31.83 -24.41
CA ARG A 520 18.23 32.68 -23.49
C ARG A 520 17.32 33.30 -22.42
N GLY A 521 16.53 32.45 -21.77
CA GLY A 521 15.52 32.78 -20.79
C GLY A 521 15.71 32.02 -19.48
N ALA A 522 14.61 31.79 -18.78
CA ALA A 522 14.50 30.81 -17.72
C ALA A 522 13.38 29.83 -18.02
N ALA A 523 13.56 28.58 -17.65
CA ALA A 523 12.53 27.56 -17.76
C ALA A 523 12.33 26.91 -16.39
N PHE A 524 11.09 26.53 -16.08
CA PHE A 524 10.74 25.91 -14.80
C PHE A 524 9.69 24.82 -14.98
N TRP A 525 9.66 23.89 -14.05
CA TRP A 525 8.60 22.93 -13.83
C TRP A 525 8.05 23.12 -12.43
N ALA A 526 6.75 23.31 -12.30
CA ALA A 526 6.11 23.64 -11.04
C ALA A 526 4.72 23.01 -10.92
N ILE A 527 4.30 22.74 -9.69
CA ILE A 527 2.91 22.50 -9.35
C ILE A 527 2.28 23.85 -9.04
N VAL A 528 1.13 24.11 -9.65
CA VAL A 528 0.40 25.38 -9.49
C VAL A 528 -0.92 25.08 -8.80
N ASP A 529 -1.12 25.63 -7.59
CA ASP A 529 -2.29 25.44 -6.77
C ASP A 529 -2.82 26.79 -6.27
N ASP A 530 -4.09 27.08 -6.54
CA ASP A 530 -4.76 28.36 -6.26
C ASP A 530 -3.92 29.60 -6.58
N ASP A 531 -3.29 30.21 -5.57
CA ASP A 531 -2.44 31.40 -5.65
C ASP A 531 -0.95 31.12 -5.42
N ARG A 532 -0.55 29.82 -5.33
CA ARG A 532 0.82 29.38 -4.99
C ARG A 532 1.45 28.57 -6.12
N VAL A 533 2.78 28.63 -6.16
CA VAL A 533 3.62 27.82 -7.04
C VAL A 533 4.56 27.01 -6.20
N PHE A 534 4.56 25.70 -6.36
CA PHE A 534 5.65 24.86 -5.85
C PHE A 534 6.61 24.53 -7.01
N CYS A 535 7.80 25.11 -6.98
CA CYS A 535 8.80 24.90 -8.01
C CYS A 535 9.51 23.56 -7.81
N LEU A 536 9.28 22.63 -8.74
CA LEU A 536 9.96 21.32 -8.75
C LEU A 536 11.39 21.44 -9.27
N ASN A 537 11.56 22.25 -10.32
CA ASN A 537 12.86 22.51 -10.93
C ASN A 537 12.85 23.82 -11.70
N ALA A 538 13.99 24.52 -11.76
CA ALA A 538 14.16 25.73 -12.52
C ALA A 538 15.58 25.84 -13.06
N VAL A 539 15.70 26.35 -14.29
CA VAL A 539 16.94 26.62 -14.99
C VAL A 539 16.92 28.05 -15.50
N THR A 540 17.91 28.84 -15.15
CA THR A 540 18.04 30.24 -15.57
C THR A 540 19.30 30.41 -16.38
N ALA A 541 19.16 30.57 -17.70
CA ALA A 541 20.25 30.87 -18.62
C ALA A 541 20.54 32.37 -18.72
N ASN A 542 19.59 33.22 -18.31
CA ASN A 542 19.74 34.67 -18.29
C ASN A 542 19.13 35.25 -16.99
N ALA A 543 19.94 35.89 -16.17
CA ALA A 543 19.52 36.48 -14.90
C ALA A 543 18.39 37.52 -15.02
N GLU A 544 18.25 38.21 -16.16
CA GLU A 544 17.15 39.15 -16.40
C GLU A 544 15.79 38.45 -16.49
N ALA A 545 15.77 37.18 -16.88
CA ALA A 545 14.57 36.34 -17.04
C ALA A 545 14.20 35.57 -15.77
N ASP A 546 14.89 35.80 -14.64
CA ASP A 546 14.64 35.12 -13.39
C ASP A 546 13.19 35.33 -12.91
N PRO A 547 12.39 34.26 -12.73
CA PRO A 547 10.99 34.36 -12.26
C PRO A 547 10.87 34.71 -10.76
N ALA A 548 11.96 34.86 -10.04
CA ALA A 548 12.08 35.08 -8.60
C ALA A 548 11.65 33.87 -7.74
N PHE A 549 11.82 32.67 -8.26
CA PHE A 549 11.70 31.44 -7.49
C PHE A 549 12.65 30.34 -7.98
N HIS A 550 12.96 29.39 -7.14
CA HIS A 550 13.92 28.32 -7.40
C HIS A 550 13.36 26.98 -6.93
N ALA A 551 14.00 25.89 -7.33
CA ALA A 551 13.60 24.55 -6.94
C ALA A 551 13.42 24.43 -5.40
N GLY A 552 12.27 23.87 -4.99
CA GLY A 552 11.88 23.73 -3.58
C GLY A 552 11.18 24.96 -2.97
N SER A 553 11.07 26.08 -3.68
CA SER A 553 10.36 27.27 -3.18
C SER A 553 8.85 27.21 -3.43
N THR A 554 8.08 27.86 -2.55
CA THR A 554 6.60 27.89 -2.61
C THR A 554 6.05 29.32 -2.55
N PRO A 555 6.43 30.23 -3.47
CA PRO A 555 5.93 31.60 -3.44
C PRO A 555 4.46 31.66 -3.84
N ARG A 556 3.78 32.73 -3.38
CA ARG A 556 2.49 33.14 -3.95
C ARG A 556 2.68 33.81 -5.31
N PHE A 557 1.67 33.81 -6.16
CA PHE A 557 1.76 34.46 -7.48
C PHE A 557 2.22 35.91 -7.39
N GLY A 558 1.71 36.68 -6.42
CA GLY A 558 2.12 38.08 -6.21
C GLY A 558 3.55 38.29 -5.72
N GLU A 559 4.22 37.24 -5.27
CA GLU A 559 5.64 37.27 -4.84
C GLU A 559 6.58 36.90 -5.98
N THR A 560 6.04 36.46 -7.12
CA THR A 560 6.81 36.09 -8.31
C THR A 560 6.84 37.21 -9.33
N ARG A 561 7.86 37.21 -10.21
CA ARG A 561 7.95 38.18 -11.31
C ARG A 561 7.11 37.79 -12.53
N ILE A 562 6.37 36.70 -12.47
CA ILE A 562 5.52 36.16 -13.54
C ILE A 562 4.09 35.85 -13.07
N GLY A 563 3.65 36.48 -11.99
CA GLY A 563 2.36 36.21 -11.37
C GLY A 563 1.17 36.37 -12.32
N ALA A 564 1.23 37.37 -13.21
CA ALA A 564 0.21 37.57 -14.24
C ALA A 564 0.07 36.36 -15.19
N ALA A 565 1.18 35.71 -15.58
CA ALA A 565 1.17 34.54 -16.46
C ALA A 565 0.64 33.29 -15.73
N LEU A 566 1.02 33.11 -14.47
CA LEU A 566 0.56 32.01 -13.62
C LEU A 566 -0.95 32.09 -13.39
N ALA A 567 -1.47 33.29 -13.11
CA ALA A 567 -2.91 33.52 -12.91
C ALA A 567 -3.73 33.37 -14.20
N ALA A 568 -3.20 33.84 -15.34
CA ALA A 568 -3.92 33.85 -16.61
C ALA A 568 -4.08 32.47 -17.24
N ARG A 569 -3.14 31.52 -16.99
CA ARG A 569 -3.07 30.18 -17.64
C ARG A 569 -3.37 30.25 -19.16
N ALA A 570 -2.83 31.29 -19.81
CA ALA A 570 -3.13 31.60 -21.20
C ALA A 570 -2.46 30.64 -22.19
N GLN A 571 -3.05 30.48 -23.35
CA GLN A 571 -2.48 29.65 -24.41
C GLN A 571 -1.24 30.25 -25.08
N GLY A 572 -0.89 31.50 -24.82
CA GLY A 572 0.23 32.23 -25.38
C GLY A 572 1.07 32.92 -24.30
N PHE A 573 2.11 33.62 -24.75
CA PHE A 573 2.95 34.41 -23.84
C PHE A 573 2.14 35.55 -23.20
N VAL A 574 2.25 35.66 -21.90
CA VAL A 574 1.71 36.75 -21.10
C VAL A 574 2.84 37.64 -20.64
N ARG A 575 2.71 38.94 -20.88
CA ARG A 575 3.67 39.94 -20.40
C ARG A 575 3.26 40.45 -19.04
N ASP A 576 4.12 40.31 -18.07
CA ASP A 576 3.91 40.85 -16.73
C ASP A 576 4.11 42.38 -16.76
N PRO A 577 3.14 43.19 -16.26
CA PRO A 577 3.21 44.64 -16.36
C PRO A 577 4.26 45.29 -15.46
N GLU A 578 4.61 44.64 -14.33
CA GLU A 578 5.56 45.20 -13.35
C GLU A 578 6.99 44.83 -13.69
N SER A 579 7.23 43.55 -13.99
CA SER A 579 8.57 43.04 -14.26
C SER A 579 8.98 43.21 -15.74
N GLY A 580 8.02 43.38 -16.64
CA GLY A 580 8.24 43.41 -18.09
C GLY A 580 8.64 42.04 -18.69
N LEU A 581 8.62 40.98 -17.92
CA LEU A 581 8.90 39.62 -18.37
C LEU A 581 7.76 39.09 -19.24
N SER A 582 8.09 38.32 -20.27
CA SER A 582 7.13 37.58 -21.09
C SER A 582 7.21 36.10 -20.75
N SER A 583 6.10 35.51 -20.33
CA SER A 583 6.10 34.12 -19.85
C SER A 583 5.01 33.28 -20.52
N LEU A 584 5.35 32.07 -20.90
CA LEU A 584 4.42 31.03 -21.35
C LEU A 584 4.36 29.95 -20.27
N VAL A 585 3.19 29.63 -19.80
CA VAL A 585 2.94 28.57 -18.80
C VAL A 585 2.07 27.50 -19.46
N VAL A 586 2.56 26.28 -19.55
CA VAL A 586 1.91 25.15 -20.22
C VAL A 586 1.56 24.10 -19.17
N GLU A 587 0.29 23.84 -18.96
CA GLU A 587 -0.17 22.72 -18.12
C GLU A 587 0.19 21.40 -18.77
N VAL A 588 0.76 20.51 -18.00
CA VAL A 588 1.18 19.18 -18.44
C VAL A 588 0.24 18.15 -17.83
N LYS A 589 -0.31 17.29 -18.69
CA LYS A 589 -1.22 16.20 -18.26
C LYS A 589 -0.64 14.84 -18.65
N SER A 590 -0.90 13.85 -17.80
CA SER A 590 -0.58 12.45 -18.11
C SER A 590 -1.44 11.95 -19.30
N PRO A 591 -1.08 10.84 -19.97
CA PRO A 591 -1.94 10.21 -20.98
C PRO A 591 -3.34 9.84 -20.50
N ARG A 592 -3.51 9.69 -19.18
CA ARG A 592 -4.81 9.44 -18.53
C ARG A 592 -5.59 10.71 -18.19
N GLY A 593 -5.03 11.92 -18.48
CA GLY A 593 -5.67 13.20 -18.30
C GLY A 593 -5.42 13.87 -16.94
N HIS A 594 -4.58 13.31 -16.08
CA HIS A 594 -4.27 13.87 -14.77
C HIS A 594 -3.24 15.00 -14.85
N ASP A 595 -3.35 15.99 -13.96
CA ASP A 595 -2.49 17.15 -13.91
C ASP A 595 -1.12 16.82 -13.32
N LEU A 596 -0.07 17.00 -14.10
CA LEU A 596 1.34 16.80 -13.70
C LEU A 596 2.05 18.12 -13.34
N GLY A 597 1.31 19.22 -13.24
CA GLY A 597 1.82 20.55 -13.02
C GLY A 597 1.97 21.35 -14.31
N ALA A 598 2.83 22.36 -14.28
CA ALA A 598 3.06 23.26 -15.40
C ALA A 598 4.55 23.44 -15.70
N ILE A 599 4.88 23.52 -16.99
CA ILE A 599 6.22 23.93 -17.44
C ILE A 599 6.09 25.35 -18.02
N GLY A 600 6.99 26.24 -17.55
CA GLY A 600 7.03 27.61 -18.01
C GLY A 600 8.35 27.96 -18.69
N LEU A 601 8.25 28.83 -19.69
CA LEU A 601 9.37 29.54 -20.31
C LEU A 601 9.22 31.03 -20.02
N VAL A 602 10.25 31.66 -19.48
CA VAL A 602 10.31 33.07 -19.11
C VAL A 602 11.39 33.77 -19.94
N LEU A 603 11.02 34.88 -20.55
CA LEU A 603 11.90 35.69 -21.38
C LEU A 603 12.13 37.05 -20.69
N GLY A 604 13.35 37.54 -20.81
CA GLY A 604 13.73 38.87 -20.30
C GLY A 604 12.99 40.02 -20.97
N PRO A 605 13.01 41.20 -20.34
CA PRO A 605 12.31 42.39 -20.85
C PRO A 605 12.78 42.75 -22.28
N GLY A 606 11.83 43.11 -23.15
CA GLY A 606 12.11 43.55 -24.52
C GLY A 606 12.45 42.46 -25.53
N ARG A 607 12.41 41.17 -25.13
CA ARG A 607 12.54 40.06 -26.06
C ARG A 607 11.23 39.75 -26.76
N GLU A 608 11.32 39.50 -28.05
CA GLU A 608 10.20 39.05 -28.88
C GLU A 608 9.92 37.58 -28.60
N PRO A 609 8.68 37.21 -28.17
CA PRO A 609 8.35 35.82 -27.87
C PRO A 609 8.36 34.95 -29.15
N PRO A 610 8.89 33.72 -29.07
CA PRO A 610 8.77 32.75 -30.16
C PRO A 610 7.30 32.28 -30.30
N PRO A 611 6.98 31.53 -31.39
CA PRO A 611 5.64 30.96 -31.53
C PRO A 611 5.29 30.04 -30.36
N ALA A 612 4.22 30.37 -29.62
CA ALA A 612 3.84 29.63 -28.43
C ALA A 612 3.44 28.17 -28.72
N GLU A 613 2.85 27.91 -29.91
CA GLU A 613 2.45 26.55 -30.32
C GLU A 613 3.65 25.59 -30.41
N ALA A 614 4.76 26.02 -31.00
CA ALA A 614 5.94 25.18 -31.16
C ALA A 614 6.54 24.75 -29.80
N ILE A 615 6.52 25.66 -28.81
CA ILE A 615 7.03 25.38 -27.46
C ILE A 615 6.05 24.46 -26.71
N ARG A 616 4.76 24.70 -26.84
CA ARG A 616 3.73 23.83 -26.24
C ARG A 616 3.81 22.41 -26.77
N ASP A 617 3.94 22.26 -28.10
CA ASP A 617 4.03 20.95 -28.74
C ASP A 617 5.28 20.19 -28.26
N ALA A 618 6.43 20.85 -28.16
CA ALA A 618 7.66 20.25 -27.65
C ALA A 618 7.51 19.80 -26.18
N ILE A 619 6.86 20.60 -25.34
CA ILE A 619 6.60 20.24 -23.93
C ILE A 619 5.63 19.06 -23.87
N VAL A 620 4.51 19.11 -24.57
CA VAL A 620 3.47 18.07 -24.51
C VAL A 620 3.97 16.74 -25.08
N GLU A 621 4.74 16.76 -26.18
CA GLU A 621 5.30 15.54 -26.79
C GLU A 621 6.26 14.82 -25.83
N GLN A 622 7.07 15.57 -25.09
CA GLN A 622 7.99 15.03 -24.10
C GLN A 622 7.26 14.20 -23.03
N PHE A 623 6.10 14.66 -22.56
CA PHE A 623 5.35 13.98 -21.51
C PHE A 623 4.41 12.87 -22.02
N ARG A 624 4.03 12.89 -23.30
CA ARG A 624 3.29 11.77 -23.93
C ARG A 624 4.14 10.50 -24.07
N SER A 625 5.46 10.64 -24.16
CA SER A 625 6.40 9.52 -24.32
C SER A 625 6.94 8.96 -22.99
N THR A 626 6.48 9.46 -21.84
CA THR A 626 7.13 9.22 -20.53
C THR A 626 6.34 8.28 -19.62
N VAL A 627 5.16 7.76 -20.03
CA VAL A 627 4.33 6.83 -19.24
C VAL A 627 4.16 5.50 -19.94
#